data_ac001a0f547d8be77cf6cff96e7bdfa1
#
_entry.id   ac001a0f547d8be77cf6cff96e7bdfa1
#
_cell.length_a   1.000
_cell.length_b   1.000
_cell.length_c   1.000
_cell.angle_alpha   90.00
_cell.angle_beta   90.00
_cell.angle_gamma   90.00
#
_symmetry.space_group_name_H-M   'P 1'
#
loop_
_entity.id
_entity.type
_entity.pdbx_description
1 polymer ?
#
loop_
_entity_poly.entity_id
_entity_poly.type
_entity_poly.pdbx_seq_one_letter_code
_entity_poly.pdbx_strand_id
1 'polypeptide(L)'
;MTAHVASIVLFLLFSTICHSFVAQPIRCGICRVRTSLESSPEDVARELREQAEQLRRQVASFEQDKEQAAKAEQQQIEKASREKQEVRNRYSAEVPILKGDGSTVVERVDFPPRWPEGTSHILTCDASLPLGIILGESEAMHGLTVVDEVGEGSHGASAGVQVGDIVRACTACRAIMKAPTWQILAGGIGMPETCRFMYNIDGRPFEEVMQAIGSNRMDPEQRSVVLVLERQD
;
A
#
# COMPACT_ATOMS: atom_id res chain seq x y z
N MET A 1 13.54 -16.38 -25.00
CA MET A 1 12.54 -17.44 -25.16
C MET A 1 12.45 -18.25 -23.87
N THR A 2 11.82 -17.78 -22.79
CA THR A 2 11.52 -18.56 -21.58
C THR A 2 10.54 -17.77 -20.67
N ALA A 3 9.33 -17.47 -21.15
CA ALA A 3 8.34 -16.74 -20.33
C ALA A 3 6.89 -17.25 -20.56
N HIS A 4 6.70 -18.52 -20.85
CA HIS A 4 5.36 -19.07 -21.13
C HIS A 4 4.97 -20.37 -20.40
N VAL A 5 5.66 -20.77 -19.34
CA VAL A 5 5.39 -22.06 -18.66
C VAL A 5 4.74 -21.91 -17.27
N ALA A 6 4.65 -20.70 -16.70
CA ALA A 6 4.14 -20.51 -15.33
C ALA A 6 2.61 -20.31 -15.22
N SER A 7 1.87 -20.21 -16.33
CA SER A 7 0.42 -19.87 -16.29
C SER A 7 -0.54 -21.06 -16.42
N ILE A 8 -0.05 -22.27 -16.60
CA ILE A 8 -0.91 -23.45 -16.87
C ILE A 8 -1.12 -24.33 -15.62
N VAL A 9 -0.36 -24.16 -14.55
CA VAL A 9 -0.46 -25.01 -13.35
C VAL A 9 -1.53 -24.57 -12.37
N LEU A 10 -2.04 -23.34 -12.46
CA LEU A 10 -3.05 -22.82 -11.49
C LEU A 10 -4.50 -23.12 -11.89
N PHE A 11 -4.76 -23.66 -13.08
CA PHE A 11 -6.12 -23.94 -13.56
C PHE A 11 -6.59 -25.39 -13.35
N LEU A 12 -5.72 -26.29 -12.88
CA LEU A 12 -6.03 -27.71 -12.69
C LEU A 12 -6.33 -28.12 -11.25
N LEU A 13 -6.29 -27.22 -10.27
CA LEU A 13 -6.62 -27.54 -8.88
C LEU A 13 -8.05 -27.15 -8.46
N PHE A 14 -8.85 -26.56 -9.33
CA PHE A 14 -10.24 -26.19 -9.03
C PHE A 14 -11.28 -27.16 -9.57
N SER A 15 -10.87 -28.26 -10.21
CA SER A 15 -11.79 -29.17 -10.89
C SER A 15 -12.07 -30.52 -10.18
N THR A 16 -11.64 -30.69 -8.92
CA THR A 16 -11.79 -32.00 -8.24
C THR A 16 -12.64 -32.01 -6.96
N ILE A 17 -13.45 -30.98 -6.69
CA ILE A 17 -14.34 -30.94 -5.51
C ILE A 17 -15.83 -31.00 -5.89
N CYS A 18 -16.18 -31.43 -7.06
CA CYS A 18 -17.59 -31.58 -7.48
C CYS A 18 -17.95 -33.00 -7.96
N HIS A 19 -17.53 -34.05 -7.27
CA HIS A 19 -18.08 -35.37 -7.54
C HIS A 19 -18.05 -36.24 -6.28
N SER A 20 -19.04 -36.11 -5.43
CA SER A 20 -19.51 -37.15 -4.51
C SER A 20 -20.81 -36.73 -3.82
N PHE A 21 -21.78 -36.24 -4.57
CA PHE A 21 -23.16 -36.35 -4.09
C PHE A 21 -23.73 -37.66 -4.65
N VAL A 22 -23.35 -38.74 -4.02
CA VAL A 22 -24.05 -40.03 -4.20
C VAL A 22 -25.40 -39.84 -3.55
N ALA A 23 -26.44 -39.68 -4.38
CA ALA A 23 -27.81 -39.77 -3.96
C ALA A 23 -28.03 -41.19 -3.40
N GLN A 24 -27.96 -41.30 -2.10
CA GLN A 24 -28.47 -42.51 -1.43
C GLN A 24 -29.96 -42.57 -1.70
N PRO A 25 -30.47 -43.70 -2.22
CA PRO A 25 -31.91 -43.88 -2.36
C PRO A 25 -32.51 -43.84 -0.96
N ILE A 26 -33.33 -42.82 -0.73
CA ILE A 26 -34.20 -42.76 0.45
C ILE A 26 -35.09 -43.99 0.35
N ARG A 27 -34.67 -45.06 1.01
CA ARG A 27 -35.60 -46.14 1.32
C ARG A 27 -36.66 -45.53 2.19
N CYS A 28 -37.78 -45.20 1.56
CA CYS A 28 -39.02 -44.92 2.24
C CYS A 28 -39.47 -46.20 2.97
N GLY A 29 -38.79 -46.48 4.07
CA GLY A 29 -39.29 -47.39 5.06
C GLY A 29 -40.50 -46.69 5.66
N ILE A 30 -41.68 -47.11 5.20
CA ILE A 30 -42.90 -46.82 5.93
C ILE A 30 -42.70 -47.44 7.30
N CYS A 31 -42.05 -46.69 8.20
CA CYS A 31 -42.11 -46.94 9.61
C CYS A 31 -43.61 -46.85 9.98
N ARG A 32 -44.24 -48.01 10.00
CA ARG A 32 -45.52 -48.19 10.62
C ARG A 32 -45.30 -47.74 12.08
N VAL A 33 -45.53 -46.46 12.33
CA VAL A 33 -45.62 -45.92 13.68
C VAL A 33 -46.76 -46.65 14.31
N ARG A 34 -46.43 -47.69 15.08
CA ARG A 34 -47.36 -48.30 16.01
C ARG A 34 -47.69 -47.22 17.00
N THR A 35 -48.72 -46.45 16.72
CA THR A 35 -49.32 -45.55 17.68
C THR A 35 -49.86 -46.45 18.79
N SER A 36 -49.10 -46.67 19.82
CA SER A 36 -49.61 -47.11 21.11
C SER A 36 -50.49 -45.97 21.61
N LEU A 37 -51.78 -46.14 21.44
CA LEU A 37 -52.85 -45.21 21.85
C LEU A 37 -53.01 -45.23 23.40
N GLU A 38 -51.93 -44.89 24.13
CA GLU A 38 -51.99 -44.81 25.59
C GLU A 38 -51.23 -43.62 26.17
N SER A 39 -50.75 -42.66 25.37
CA SER A 39 -50.22 -41.44 25.91
C SER A 39 -51.37 -40.43 26.12
N SER A 40 -51.53 -39.99 27.33
CA SER A 40 -52.44 -38.90 27.65
C SER A 40 -52.14 -37.68 26.79
N PRO A 41 -53.16 -36.94 26.29
CA PRO A 41 -52.93 -35.70 25.53
C PRO A 41 -52.03 -34.70 26.28
N GLU A 42 -51.97 -34.77 27.59
CA GLU A 42 -51.08 -33.99 28.44
C GLU A 42 -49.59 -34.42 28.31
N ASP A 43 -49.32 -35.71 28.16
CA ASP A 43 -47.96 -36.21 28.00
C ASP A 43 -47.39 -35.83 26.64
N VAL A 44 -48.18 -35.89 25.58
CA VAL A 44 -47.77 -35.41 24.25
C VAL A 44 -47.51 -33.91 24.23
N ALA A 45 -48.35 -33.14 24.94
CA ALA A 45 -48.16 -31.70 25.07
C ALA A 45 -46.90 -31.36 25.86
N ARG A 46 -46.55 -32.14 26.87
CA ARG A 46 -45.27 -31.96 27.61
C ARG A 46 -44.06 -32.24 26.73
N GLU A 47 -44.07 -33.35 26.02
CA GLU A 47 -42.97 -33.74 25.11
C GLU A 47 -42.75 -32.71 24.02
N LEU A 48 -43.81 -32.20 23.39
CA LEU A 48 -43.70 -31.10 22.41
C LEU A 48 -43.13 -29.83 22.99
N ARG A 49 -43.44 -29.46 24.24
CA ARG A 49 -42.84 -28.31 24.91
C ARG A 49 -41.36 -28.51 25.15
N GLU A 50 -40.96 -29.69 25.63
CA GLU A 50 -39.55 -30.00 25.84
C GLU A 50 -38.75 -29.95 24.52
N GLN A 51 -39.31 -30.50 23.43
CA GLN A 51 -38.70 -30.40 22.12
C GLN A 51 -38.57 -28.97 21.62
N ALA A 52 -39.61 -28.17 21.81
CA ALA A 52 -39.60 -26.76 21.46
C ALA A 52 -38.55 -25.97 22.24
N GLU A 53 -38.39 -26.24 23.54
CA GLU A 53 -37.34 -25.60 24.34
C GLU A 53 -35.94 -26.05 23.91
N GLN A 54 -35.76 -27.32 23.58
CA GLN A 54 -34.50 -27.84 23.09
C GLN A 54 -34.10 -27.18 21.76
N LEU A 55 -35.03 -27.05 20.82
CA LEU A 55 -34.80 -26.33 19.56
C LEU A 55 -34.46 -24.86 19.78
N ARG A 56 -35.17 -24.18 20.70
CA ARG A 56 -34.84 -22.78 21.04
C ARG A 56 -33.42 -22.64 21.58
N ARG A 57 -32.99 -23.56 22.45
CA ARG A 57 -31.60 -23.57 22.95
C ARG A 57 -30.57 -23.79 21.83
N GLN A 58 -30.86 -24.71 20.91
CA GLN A 58 -29.99 -24.96 19.73
C GLN A 58 -29.93 -23.74 18.82
N VAL A 59 -31.05 -23.07 18.56
CA VAL A 59 -31.04 -21.82 17.75
C VAL A 59 -30.23 -20.74 18.44
N ALA A 60 -30.43 -20.54 19.74
CA ALA A 60 -29.71 -19.51 20.51
C ALA A 60 -28.19 -19.78 20.53
N SER A 61 -27.75 -21.07 20.69
CA SER A 61 -26.33 -21.39 20.59
C SER A 61 -25.76 -21.14 19.20
N PHE A 62 -26.51 -21.51 18.15
CA PHE A 62 -26.10 -21.28 16.77
C PHE A 62 -25.97 -19.76 16.43
N GLU A 63 -26.91 -18.95 16.94
CA GLU A 63 -26.85 -17.50 16.77
C GLU A 63 -25.64 -16.91 17.49
N GLN A 64 -25.31 -17.37 18.70
CA GLN A 64 -24.12 -16.97 19.43
C GLN A 64 -22.83 -17.36 18.71
N ASP A 65 -22.74 -18.60 18.22
CA ASP A 65 -21.58 -19.08 17.49
C ASP A 65 -21.37 -18.27 16.20
N LYS A 66 -22.47 -17.96 15.48
CA LYS A 66 -22.42 -17.13 14.27
C LYS A 66 -21.97 -15.70 14.58
N GLU A 67 -22.46 -15.12 15.68
CA GLU A 67 -22.06 -13.77 16.10
C GLU A 67 -20.57 -13.74 16.51
N GLN A 68 -20.10 -14.76 17.22
CA GLN A 68 -18.69 -14.87 17.58
C GLN A 68 -17.79 -15.04 16.35
N ALA A 69 -18.21 -15.89 15.39
CA ALA A 69 -17.48 -16.07 14.14
C ALA A 69 -17.40 -14.76 13.33
N ALA A 70 -18.50 -14.03 13.22
CA ALA A 70 -18.52 -12.74 12.53
C ALA A 70 -17.62 -11.70 13.21
N LYS A 71 -17.61 -11.64 14.54
CA LYS A 71 -16.70 -10.76 15.29
C LYS A 71 -15.24 -11.13 15.09
N ALA A 72 -14.92 -12.43 15.09
CA ALA A 72 -13.57 -12.91 14.85
C ALA A 72 -13.08 -12.56 13.44
N GLU A 73 -13.93 -12.72 12.42
CA GLU A 73 -13.64 -12.34 11.05
C GLU A 73 -13.39 -10.83 10.92
N GLN A 74 -14.25 -10.00 11.51
CA GLN A 74 -14.05 -8.55 11.52
C GLN A 74 -12.73 -8.14 12.16
N GLN A 75 -12.37 -8.75 13.29
CA GLN A 75 -11.09 -8.49 13.96
C GLN A 75 -9.89 -8.87 13.08
N GLN A 76 -9.97 -9.98 12.35
CA GLN A 76 -8.93 -10.38 11.41
C GLN A 76 -8.77 -9.40 10.24
N ILE A 77 -9.90 -8.95 9.67
CA ILE A 77 -9.90 -7.95 8.58
C ILE A 77 -9.31 -6.63 9.08
N GLU A 78 -9.71 -6.19 10.27
CA GLU A 78 -9.19 -4.94 10.87
C GLU A 78 -7.69 -5.04 11.14
N LYS A 79 -7.22 -6.15 11.70
CA LYS A 79 -5.80 -6.40 11.93
C LYS A 79 -5.00 -6.38 10.64
N ALA A 80 -5.45 -7.12 9.61
CA ALA A 80 -4.81 -7.14 8.31
C ALA A 80 -4.80 -5.76 7.63
N SER A 81 -5.83 -4.95 7.83
CA SER A 81 -5.88 -3.59 7.29
C SER A 81 -4.90 -2.65 8.00
N ARG A 82 -4.76 -2.78 9.31
CA ARG A 82 -3.77 -2.01 10.11
C ARG A 82 -2.34 -2.36 9.69
N GLU A 83 -2.03 -3.65 9.58
CA GLU A 83 -0.70 -4.10 9.13
C GLU A 83 -0.36 -3.54 7.74
N LYS A 84 -1.29 -3.60 6.79
CA LYS A 84 -1.12 -3.00 5.46
C LYS A 84 -0.91 -1.49 5.53
N GLN A 85 -1.63 -0.80 6.40
CA GLN A 85 -1.49 0.63 6.57
C GLN A 85 -0.14 1.00 7.20
N GLU A 86 0.35 0.22 8.15
CA GLU A 86 1.67 0.40 8.76
C GLU A 86 2.79 0.21 7.72
N VAL A 87 2.72 -0.87 6.92
CA VAL A 87 3.66 -1.09 5.81
C VAL A 87 3.62 0.08 4.83
N ARG A 88 2.44 0.52 4.44
CA ARG A 88 2.30 1.67 3.55
C ARG A 88 2.87 2.94 4.16
N ASN A 89 2.64 3.20 5.44
CA ASN A 89 3.19 4.38 6.13
C ASN A 89 4.72 4.35 6.17
N ARG A 90 5.29 3.15 6.31
CA ARG A 90 6.74 2.94 6.36
C ARG A 90 7.43 3.22 5.03
N TYR A 91 6.75 2.97 3.90
CA TYR A 91 7.30 3.10 2.56
C TYR A 91 6.62 4.18 1.72
N SER A 92 6.08 5.21 2.34
CA SER A 92 5.47 6.33 1.63
C SER A 92 5.97 7.67 2.16
N ALA A 93 5.99 8.68 1.30
CA ALA A 93 6.30 10.05 1.65
C ALA A 93 5.29 11.02 1.02
N GLU A 94 5.04 12.14 1.69
CA GLU A 94 4.29 13.26 1.13
C GLU A 94 5.23 14.15 0.33
N VAL A 95 4.97 14.26 -0.96
CA VAL A 95 5.88 14.94 -1.88
C VAL A 95 5.13 15.91 -2.80
N PRO A 96 5.72 17.05 -3.16
CA PRO A 96 5.13 18.00 -4.09
C PRO A 96 5.22 17.47 -5.53
N ILE A 97 4.08 17.21 -6.16
CA ILE A 97 3.98 16.72 -7.54
C ILE A 97 3.50 17.85 -8.45
N LEU A 98 4.21 18.04 -9.57
CA LEU A 98 3.82 18.98 -10.60
C LEU A 98 2.71 18.35 -11.47
N LYS A 99 1.56 19.02 -11.50
CA LYS A 99 0.45 18.66 -12.38
C LYS A 99 0.66 19.21 -13.80
N GLY A 100 -0.07 18.65 -14.75
CA GLY A 100 -0.01 19.07 -16.16
C GLY A 100 -0.44 20.51 -16.42
N ASP A 101 -1.22 21.12 -15.52
CA ASP A 101 -1.64 22.52 -15.54
C ASP A 101 -0.57 23.48 -14.96
N GLY A 102 0.56 22.94 -14.50
CA GLY A 102 1.63 23.69 -13.87
C GLY A 102 1.42 23.99 -12.37
N SER A 103 0.34 23.49 -11.77
CA SER A 103 0.17 23.58 -10.30
C SER A 103 0.97 22.51 -9.59
N THR A 104 1.42 22.80 -8.37
CA THR A 104 2.08 21.82 -7.49
C THR A 104 1.12 21.44 -6.38
N VAL A 105 0.90 20.13 -6.23
CA VAL A 105 0.03 19.56 -5.20
C VAL A 105 0.86 18.56 -4.39
N VAL A 106 0.71 18.61 -3.06
CA VAL A 106 1.34 17.61 -2.19
C VAL A 106 0.52 16.34 -2.24
N GLU A 107 1.14 15.24 -2.66
CA GLU A 107 0.52 13.92 -2.73
C GLU A 107 1.39 12.91 -2.00
N ARG A 108 0.74 11.91 -1.44
CA ARG A 108 1.41 10.78 -0.81
C ARG A 108 1.81 9.79 -1.90
N VAL A 109 3.11 9.52 -2.00
CA VAL A 109 3.70 8.59 -2.97
C VAL A 109 4.27 7.39 -2.22
N ASP A 110 3.96 6.20 -2.72
CA ASP A 110 4.49 4.95 -2.20
C ASP A 110 5.80 4.61 -2.93
N PHE A 111 6.85 4.31 -2.16
CA PHE A 111 8.17 3.92 -2.66
C PHE A 111 8.38 2.43 -2.37
N PRO A 112 8.38 1.55 -3.37
CA PRO A 112 8.61 0.12 -3.13
C PRO A 112 10.00 -0.08 -2.52
N PRO A 113 10.16 -0.89 -1.45
CA PRO A 113 11.43 -1.07 -0.76
C PRO A 113 12.50 -1.63 -1.70
N ARG A 114 13.75 -1.16 -1.54
CA ARG A 114 14.94 -1.68 -2.24
C ARG A 114 15.67 -2.73 -1.41
N TRP A 115 15.49 -2.65 -0.09
CA TRP A 115 15.91 -3.67 0.86
C TRP A 115 14.80 -4.71 1.08
N PRO A 116 15.10 -5.85 1.71
CA PRO A 116 14.05 -6.78 2.12
C PRO A 116 12.95 -6.08 2.91
N GLU A 117 11.71 -6.41 2.64
CA GLU A 117 10.55 -5.77 3.29
C GLU A 117 10.67 -5.84 4.83
N GLY A 118 10.45 -4.71 5.47
CA GLY A 118 10.55 -4.59 6.93
C GLY A 118 11.93 -4.28 7.48
N THR A 119 13.00 -4.25 6.65
CA THR A 119 14.37 -3.96 7.08
C THR A 119 14.82 -2.53 6.76
N SER A 120 13.95 -1.73 6.15
CA SER A 120 14.19 -0.34 5.79
C SER A 120 12.96 0.51 5.99
N HIS A 121 13.10 1.81 5.96
CA HIS A 121 12.01 2.76 5.99
C HIS A 121 12.32 3.99 5.14
N ILE A 122 11.27 4.67 4.68
CA ILE A 122 11.38 5.94 3.95
C ILE A 122 11.35 7.09 4.95
N LEU A 123 12.25 8.05 4.73
CA LEU A 123 12.30 9.31 5.48
C LEU A 123 12.45 10.49 4.52
N THR A 124 11.99 11.65 4.93
CA THR A 124 12.17 12.90 4.19
C THR A 124 13.10 13.81 4.97
N CYS A 125 14.10 14.36 4.29
CA CYS A 125 15.06 15.30 4.86
C CYS A 125 15.01 16.62 4.10
N ASP A 126 14.92 17.73 4.83
CA ASP A 126 14.93 19.09 4.30
C ASP A 126 16.29 19.72 4.56
N ALA A 127 17.10 19.91 3.52
CA ALA A 127 18.44 20.47 3.64
C ALA A 127 18.62 21.69 2.71
N SER A 128 19.19 22.76 3.24
CA SER A 128 19.53 23.95 2.45
C SER A 128 20.76 23.68 1.57
N LEU A 129 20.85 24.36 0.42
CA LEU A 129 22.06 24.32 -0.39
C LEU A 129 23.15 25.23 0.21
N PRO A 130 24.43 24.81 0.17
CA PRO A 130 24.95 23.53 -0.30
C PRO A 130 24.63 22.40 0.68
N LEU A 131 24.25 21.22 0.14
CA LEU A 131 23.87 20.07 0.98
C LEU A 131 25.02 19.55 1.84
N GLY A 132 26.25 19.61 1.31
CA GLY A 132 27.44 19.08 1.98
C GLY A 132 27.42 17.56 2.13
N ILE A 133 26.84 16.88 1.15
CA ILE A 133 26.83 15.42 1.01
C ILE A 133 27.51 15.03 -0.30
N ILE A 134 28.15 13.89 -0.32
CA ILE A 134 28.70 13.27 -1.54
C ILE A 134 27.79 12.11 -1.89
N LEU A 135 27.30 12.12 -3.11
CA LEU A 135 26.46 11.07 -3.66
C LEU A 135 27.28 10.22 -4.63
N GLY A 136 27.02 8.91 -4.67
CA GLY A 136 27.63 7.97 -5.58
C GLY A 136 26.61 6.99 -6.15
N GLU A 137 27.05 6.20 -7.12
CA GLU A 137 26.28 5.05 -7.60
C GLU A 137 26.61 3.82 -6.77
N SER A 138 25.58 3.11 -6.32
CA SER A 138 25.78 1.87 -5.56
C SER A 138 26.39 0.79 -6.44
N GLU A 139 27.55 0.26 -6.05
CA GLU A 139 28.17 -0.89 -6.72
C GLU A 139 27.35 -2.18 -6.54
N ALA A 140 26.72 -2.32 -5.37
CA ALA A 140 25.93 -3.50 -5.03
C ALA A 140 24.53 -3.50 -5.68
N MET A 141 23.95 -2.32 -5.89
CA MET A 141 22.62 -2.14 -6.47
C MET A 141 22.71 -1.16 -7.64
N HIS A 142 23.06 -1.67 -8.82
CA HIS A 142 23.23 -0.87 -10.02
C HIS A 142 22.06 0.08 -10.30
N GLY A 143 22.39 1.33 -10.61
CA GLY A 143 21.42 2.39 -10.94
C GLY A 143 20.71 3.00 -9.72
N LEU A 144 21.20 2.76 -8.50
CA LEU A 144 20.75 3.46 -7.32
C LEU A 144 21.79 4.48 -6.87
N THR A 145 21.29 5.69 -6.53
CA THR A 145 22.12 6.75 -5.96
C THR A 145 22.13 6.60 -4.45
N VAL A 146 23.32 6.55 -3.86
CA VAL A 146 23.53 6.41 -2.41
C VAL A 146 24.32 7.60 -1.88
N VAL A 147 24.20 7.83 -0.57
CA VAL A 147 25.02 8.80 0.15
C VAL A 147 26.32 8.13 0.56
N ASP A 148 27.44 8.55 -0.07
CA ASP A 148 28.76 8.01 0.21
C ASP A 148 29.43 8.72 1.38
N GLU A 149 29.23 10.06 1.49
CA GLU A 149 29.84 10.85 2.56
C GLU A 149 28.92 11.99 2.97
N VAL A 150 28.94 12.32 4.26
CA VAL A 150 28.24 13.48 4.83
C VAL A 150 29.24 14.35 5.58
N GLY A 151 29.40 15.57 5.10
CA GLY A 151 30.32 16.54 5.73
C GLY A 151 29.87 16.92 7.14
N GLU A 152 30.78 16.93 8.10
CA GLU A 152 30.50 17.36 9.46
C GLU A 152 29.96 18.80 9.51
N GLY A 153 28.87 19.02 10.24
CA GLY A 153 28.23 20.34 10.36
C GLY A 153 27.57 20.83 9.07
N SER A 154 27.45 20.00 8.04
CA SER A 154 26.76 20.33 6.80
C SER A 154 25.24 20.44 7.00
N HIS A 155 24.56 21.05 6.02
CA HIS A 155 23.09 21.09 6.04
C HIS A 155 22.48 19.69 5.92
N GLY A 156 23.11 18.78 5.16
CA GLY A 156 22.68 17.39 5.07
C GLY A 156 22.79 16.64 6.40
N ALA A 157 23.94 16.82 7.12
CA ALA A 157 24.11 16.26 8.47
C ALA A 157 23.03 16.79 9.44
N SER A 158 22.79 18.10 9.40
CA SER A 158 21.77 18.76 10.26
C SER A 158 20.35 18.30 9.94
N ALA A 159 20.08 17.94 8.69
CA ALA A 159 18.80 17.38 8.24
C ALA A 159 18.65 15.88 8.56
N GLY A 160 19.70 15.25 9.11
CA GLY A 160 19.68 13.84 9.50
C GLY A 160 20.03 12.84 8.39
N VAL A 161 20.61 13.31 7.27
CA VAL A 161 21.12 12.41 6.22
C VAL A 161 22.31 11.60 6.76
N GLN A 162 22.37 10.31 6.42
CA GLN A 162 23.43 9.41 6.85
C GLN A 162 24.09 8.71 5.65
N VAL A 163 25.34 8.30 5.86
CA VAL A 163 26.06 7.49 4.88
C VAL A 163 25.34 6.15 4.72
N GLY A 164 25.17 5.72 3.47
CA GLY A 164 24.45 4.49 3.11
C GLY A 164 22.95 4.69 2.86
N ASP A 165 22.39 5.87 3.08
CA ASP A 165 21.02 6.20 2.68
C ASP A 165 20.90 6.11 1.14
N ILE A 166 19.85 5.46 0.64
CA ILE A 166 19.53 5.41 -0.78
C ILE A 166 18.63 6.61 -1.11
N VAL A 167 19.01 7.43 -2.08
CA VAL A 167 18.19 8.55 -2.54
C VAL A 167 17.13 8.06 -3.51
N ARG A 168 15.86 8.17 -3.13
CA ARG A 168 14.71 7.70 -3.89
C ARG A 168 14.06 8.80 -4.73
N ALA A 169 14.01 10.00 -4.18
CA ALA A 169 13.51 11.17 -4.88
C ALA A 169 14.14 12.45 -4.30
N CYS A 170 14.15 13.51 -5.09
CA CYS A 170 14.57 14.83 -4.65
C CYS A 170 13.66 15.91 -5.24
N THR A 171 13.58 17.07 -4.59
CA THR A 171 12.98 18.23 -5.23
C THR A 171 13.83 18.71 -6.39
N ALA A 172 13.18 19.13 -7.46
CA ALA A 172 13.78 19.74 -8.64
C ALA A 172 12.96 20.96 -9.05
N CYS A 173 13.62 21.90 -9.72
CA CYS A 173 12.99 23.09 -10.26
C CYS A 173 13.03 23.07 -11.78
N ARG A 174 11.92 23.45 -12.41
CA ARG A 174 11.80 23.56 -13.86
C ARG A 174 11.12 24.88 -14.22
N ALA A 175 11.69 25.58 -15.21
CA ALA A 175 11.01 26.71 -15.81
C ALA A 175 9.93 26.20 -16.76
N ILE A 176 8.71 26.66 -16.58
CA ILE A 176 7.56 26.45 -17.48
C ILE A 176 7.07 27.78 -18.02
N MET A 177 6.61 27.79 -19.28
CA MET A 177 6.02 28.99 -19.84
C MET A 177 4.55 29.01 -19.46
N LYS A 178 4.15 29.98 -18.63
CA LYS A 178 2.78 30.22 -18.22
C LYS A 178 2.22 31.39 -18.99
N ALA A 179 1.17 31.16 -19.75
CA ALA A 179 0.47 32.21 -20.46
C ALA A 179 -1.02 32.13 -20.17
N PRO A 180 -1.64 33.21 -19.67
CA PRO A 180 -3.09 33.28 -19.57
C PRO A 180 -3.72 33.14 -20.96
N THR A 181 -4.88 32.49 -21.04
CA THR A 181 -5.56 32.19 -22.29
C THR A 181 -5.77 33.42 -23.18
N TRP A 182 -6.08 34.59 -22.61
CA TRP A 182 -6.24 35.86 -23.33
C TRP A 182 -4.93 36.33 -23.98
N GLN A 183 -3.78 36.07 -23.31
CA GLN A 183 -2.48 36.47 -23.84
C GLN A 183 -2.05 35.58 -25.01
N ILE A 184 -2.39 34.29 -24.96
CA ILE A 184 -2.18 33.34 -26.10
C ILE A 184 -3.03 33.83 -27.31
N LEU A 185 -4.29 34.19 -27.08
CA LEU A 185 -5.20 34.71 -28.14
C LEU A 185 -4.73 36.03 -28.74
N ALA A 186 -4.02 36.84 -27.96
CA ALA A 186 -3.42 38.10 -28.42
C ALA A 186 -2.05 37.93 -29.10
N GLY A 187 -1.55 36.69 -29.29
CA GLY A 187 -0.25 36.41 -29.87
C GLY A 187 0.93 36.68 -28.94
N GLY A 188 0.69 36.79 -27.62
CA GLY A 188 1.71 37.05 -26.63
C GLY A 188 2.48 35.80 -26.27
N ILE A 189 3.76 35.98 -25.94
CA ILE A 189 4.64 34.92 -25.41
C ILE A 189 4.39 34.85 -23.89
N GLY A 190 4.18 33.62 -23.36
CA GLY A 190 4.01 33.41 -21.94
C GLY A 190 5.24 33.87 -21.12
N MET A 191 5.04 34.10 -19.83
CA MET A 191 6.14 34.40 -18.92
C MET A 191 6.71 33.10 -18.34
N PRO A 192 8.05 32.97 -18.24
CA PRO A 192 8.64 31.82 -17.58
C PRO A 192 8.34 31.85 -16.06
N GLU A 193 7.80 30.80 -15.54
CA GLU A 193 7.57 30.61 -14.12
C GLU A 193 8.35 29.38 -13.64
N THR A 194 9.03 29.49 -12.51
CA THR A 194 9.76 28.35 -11.93
C THR A 194 8.80 27.51 -11.11
N CYS A 195 8.60 26.25 -11.54
CA CYS A 195 7.84 25.26 -10.81
C CYS A 195 8.77 24.31 -10.09
N ARG A 196 8.46 24.05 -8.83
CA ARG A 196 9.15 23.07 -8.00
C ARG A 196 8.30 21.82 -7.87
N PHE A 197 8.92 20.66 -8.02
CA PHE A 197 8.26 19.37 -7.95
C PHE A 197 9.22 18.31 -7.44
N MET A 198 8.67 17.14 -7.06
CA MET A 198 9.48 15.98 -6.69
C MET A 198 9.87 15.20 -7.95
N TYR A 199 11.18 14.99 -8.10
CA TYR A 199 11.79 14.20 -9.16
C TYR A 199 12.12 12.80 -8.62
N ASN A 200 11.53 11.77 -9.24
CA ASN A 200 11.85 10.38 -8.89
C ASN A 200 13.22 10.00 -9.49
N ILE A 201 14.10 9.50 -8.63
CA ILE A 201 15.50 9.15 -8.97
C ILE A 201 15.62 7.69 -9.38
N ASP A 202 14.70 6.83 -8.99
CA ASP A 202 14.77 5.39 -9.23
C ASP A 202 15.03 5.05 -10.70
N GLY A 203 16.17 4.40 -10.95
CA GLY A 203 16.58 3.98 -12.29
C GLY A 203 16.98 5.13 -13.23
N ARG A 204 17.28 6.31 -12.69
CA ARG A 204 17.79 7.44 -13.45
C ARG A 204 19.33 7.45 -13.45
N PRO A 205 19.95 7.89 -14.56
CA PRO A 205 21.39 8.10 -14.60
C PRO A 205 21.83 9.09 -13.52
N PHE A 206 22.96 8.85 -12.89
CA PHE A 206 23.50 9.68 -11.82
C PHE A 206 23.62 11.16 -12.21
N GLU A 207 24.00 11.42 -13.46
CA GLU A 207 24.11 12.80 -13.98
C GLU A 207 22.76 13.54 -13.96
N GLU A 208 21.66 12.85 -14.30
CA GLU A 208 20.30 13.45 -14.23
C GLU A 208 19.90 13.75 -12.78
N VAL A 209 20.30 12.89 -11.84
CA VAL A 209 20.08 13.10 -10.41
C VAL A 209 20.78 14.36 -9.93
N MET A 210 22.05 14.50 -10.29
CA MET A 210 22.85 15.69 -9.94
C MET A 210 22.29 16.97 -10.57
N GLN A 211 21.80 16.90 -11.81
CA GLN A 211 21.13 18.03 -12.46
C GLN A 211 19.81 18.37 -11.76
N ALA A 212 19.02 17.37 -11.35
CA ALA A 212 17.77 17.60 -10.63
C ALA A 212 18.00 18.30 -9.27
N ILE A 213 18.96 17.82 -8.48
CA ILE A 213 19.36 18.46 -7.22
C ILE A 213 19.87 19.88 -7.47
N GLY A 214 20.77 20.04 -8.46
CA GLY A 214 21.36 21.34 -8.84
C GLY A 214 20.33 22.35 -9.32
N SER A 215 19.22 21.91 -9.91
CA SER A 215 18.14 22.79 -10.39
C SER A 215 17.46 23.61 -9.29
N ASN A 216 17.54 23.15 -8.03
CA ASN A 216 16.99 23.88 -6.89
C ASN A 216 17.66 25.26 -6.65
N ARG A 217 18.83 25.50 -7.24
CA ARG A 217 19.45 26.83 -7.24
C ARG A 217 18.65 27.87 -8.04
N MET A 218 17.75 27.41 -8.92
CA MET A 218 16.86 28.27 -9.70
C MET A 218 15.58 28.63 -8.94
N ASP A 219 15.38 28.10 -7.74
CA ASP A 219 14.22 28.45 -6.93
C ASP A 219 14.33 29.90 -6.44
N PRO A 220 13.43 30.81 -6.89
CA PRO A 220 13.49 32.22 -6.50
C PRO A 220 13.29 32.42 -5.00
N GLU A 221 12.62 31.49 -4.33
CA GLU A 221 12.38 31.52 -2.88
C GLU A 221 13.51 30.88 -2.07
N GLN A 222 14.51 30.28 -2.72
CA GLN A 222 15.65 29.61 -2.08
C GLN A 222 15.24 28.59 -1.00
N ARG A 223 14.13 27.88 -1.25
CA ARG A 223 13.63 26.84 -0.31
C ARG A 223 14.64 25.70 -0.19
N SER A 224 14.60 25.00 0.93
CA SER A 224 15.40 23.81 1.18
C SER A 224 15.12 22.71 0.13
N VAL A 225 16.13 21.94 -0.20
CA VAL A 225 15.96 20.71 -1.01
C VAL A 225 15.36 19.64 -0.14
N VAL A 226 14.24 19.07 -0.57
CA VAL A 226 13.65 17.90 0.08
C VAL A 226 14.22 16.65 -0.58
N LEU A 227 14.83 15.78 0.20
CA LEU A 227 15.31 14.46 -0.21
C LEU A 227 14.40 13.40 0.39
N VAL A 228 13.97 12.46 -0.42
CA VAL A 228 13.32 11.23 0.03
C VAL A 228 14.36 10.14 0.04
N LEU A 229 14.65 9.60 1.20
CA LEU A 229 15.71 8.64 1.46
C LEU A 229 15.11 7.33 1.93
N GLU A 230 15.72 6.22 1.55
CA GLU A 230 15.46 4.91 2.14
C GLU A 230 16.65 4.52 2.99
N ARG A 231 16.39 4.27 4.27
CA ARG A 231 17.40 3.89 5.27
C ARG A 231 17.17 2.48 5.74
N GLN A 232 18.25 1.73 5.85
CA GLN A 232 18.24 0.43 6.51
C GLN A 232 18.19 0.62 8.03
N ASP A 233 17.39 -0.21 8.72
CA ASP A 233 17.22 -0.16 10.19
C ASP A 233 18.44 -0.68 10.95
#